data_8902458b9d222ced1fa6f3bce0dca489
#
_entry.id   8902458b9d222ced1fa6f3bce0dca489
#
_cell.length_a   1.000
_cell.length_b   1.000
_cell.length_c   1.000
_cell.angle_alpha   90.00
_cell.angle_beta   90.00
_cell.angle_gamma   90.00
#
_symmetry.space_group_name_H-M   'P 1'
#
loop_
_entity.id
_entity.type
_entity.pdbx_description
1 polymer ?
#
loop_
_entity_poly.entity_id
_entity_poly.type
_entity_poly.pdbx_seq_one_letter_code
_entity_poly.pdbx_strand_id
1 'polypeptide(L)'
;MSEVVSLGTAAEKLSDYWSPHVVGSVDDSYVKVAKVKGSLTWHSHELEDELFLVLKGRLRIELEDRAVELKEGDMFVVPKGVRHNPVAEEECHILLFERKSTAHTGDVVIERTRSIAEQLKEPS
;
A
#
# COMPACT_ATOMS: atom_id res chain seq x y z
N MET A 1 -7.18 3.45 -22.43
CA MET A 1 -7.84 4.73 -22.13
C MET A 1 -7.99 4.89 -20.62
N SER A 2 -7.67 6.07 -20.13
CA SER A 2 -7.77 6.34 -18.71
C SER A 2 -9.13 6.88 -18.33
N GLU A 3 -9.63 6.46 -17.18
CA GLU A 3 -10.88 6.92 -16.62
C GLU A 3 -10.59 7.69 -15.34
N VAL A 4 -11.52 8.55 -14.93
CA VAL A 4 -11.43 9.20 -13.63
C VAL A 4 -11.71 8.15 -12.54
N VAL A 5 -10.81 8.07 -11.56
CA VAL A 5 -10.95 7.13 -10.45
C VAL A 5 -11.22 7.89 -9.17
N SER A 6 -12.32 7.55 -8.50
CA SER A 6 -12.58 8.04 -7.15
C SER A 6 -11.85 7.10 -6.18
N LEU A 7 -10.75 7.59 -5.63
CA LEU A 7 -9.88 6.76 -4.78
C LEU A 7 -10.61 6.26 -3.52
N GLY A 8 -11.39 7.13 -2.89
CA GLY A 8 -12.16 6.73 -1.71
C GLY A 8 -13.13 5.61 -2.01
N THR A 9 -13.87 5.74 -3.12
CA THR A 9 -14.82 4.71 -3.54
C THR A 9 -14.12 3.42 -3.92
N ALA A 10 -13.01 3.52 -4.64
CA ALA A 10 -12.23 2.35 -5.05
C ALA A 10 -11.74 1.55 -3.84
N ALA A 11 -11.20 2.25 -2.83
CA ALA A 11 -10.73 1.60 -1.61
C ALA A 11 -11.87 0.98 -0.82
N GLU A 12 -13.00 1.69 -0.72
CA GLU A 12 -14.16 1.24 0.05
C GLU A 12 -14.77 -0.05 -0.50
N LYS A 13 -14.67 -0.28 -1.80
CA LYS A 13 -15.20 -1.48 -2.45
C LYS A 13 -14.39 -2.75 -2.17
N LEU A 14 -13.18 -2.61 -1.66
CA LEU A 14 -12.32 -3.77 -1.42
C LEU A 14 -12.89 -4.61 -0.26
N SER A 15 -12.85 -5.92 -0.41
CA SER A 15 -13.36 -6.84 0.62
C SER A 15 -12.27 -7.39 1.52
N ASP A 16 -11.03 -7.49 1.02
CA ASP A 16 -9.94 -8.12 1.75
C ASP A 16 -8.97 -7.08 2.28
N TYR A 17 -8.48 -7.29 3.49
CA TYR A 17 -7.41 -6.47 4.06
C TYR A 17 -6.07 -6.87 3.45
N TRP A 18 -5.19 -5.91 3.31
CA TRP A 18 -3.82 -6.11 2.82
C TRP A 18 -3.79 -6.75 1.44
N SER A 19 -4.74 -6.38 0.58
CA SER A 19 -4.83 -6.89 -0.78
C SER A 19 -4.90 -5.70 -1.74
N PRO A 20 -3.75 -5.11 -2.09
CA PRO A 20 -3.74 -3.91 -2.93
C PRO A 20 -4.24 -4.19 -4.34
N HIS A 21 -4.90 -3.20 -4.92
CA HIS A 21 -5.41 -3.24 -6.28
C HIS A 21 -4.88 -2.05 -7.07
N VAL A 22 -4.44 -2.31 -8.28
CA VAL A 22 -3.95 -1.27 -9.19
C VAL A 22 -5.15 -0.53 -9.75
N VAL A 23 -5.16 0.80 -9.59
CA VAL A 23 -6.23 1.66 -10.10
C VAL A 23 -5.73 2.64 -11.16
N GLY A 24 -4.43 2.74 -11.35
CA GLY A 24 -3.85 3.62 -12.35
C GLY A 24 -2.38 3.31 -12.58
N SER A 25 -1.85 3.91 -13.63
CA SER A 25 -0.46 3.72 -14.03
C SER A 25 0.11 5.07 -14.45
N VAL A 26 1.30 5.39 -13.97
CA VAL A 26 2.03 6.61 -14.34
C VAL A 26 3.43 6.17 -14.71
N ASP A 27 3.78 6.24 -15.99
CA ASP A 27 5.08 5.79 -16.51
C ASP A 27 5.41 4.37 -16.00
N ASP A 28 6.51 4.20 -15.25
CA ASP A 28 6.93 2.92 -14.72
C ASP A 28 6.38 2.64 -13.31
N SER A 29 5.35 3.37 -12.89
CA SER A 29 4.77 3.25 -11.55
C SER A 29 3.29 2.92 -11.61
N TYR A 30 2.81 2.28 -10.55
CA TYR A 30 1.39 2.02 -10.34
C TYR A 30 0.84 2.88 -9.22
N VAL A 31 -0.41 3.30 -9.37
CA VAL A 31 -1.21 3.83 -8.28
C VAL A 31 -2.09 2.69 -7.80
N LYS A 32 -2.01 2.38 -6.51
CA LYS A 32 -2.77 1.28 -5.91
C LYS A 32 -3.59 1.79 -4.74
N VAL A 33 -4.69 1.12 -4.45
CA VAL A 33 -5.45 1.35 -3.22
C VAL A 33 -5.52 0.06 -2.44
N ALA A 34 -5.60 0.17 -1.13
CA ALA A 34 -5.72 -0.98 -0.25
C ALA A 34 -6.54 -0.61 0.98
N LYS A 35 -7.26 -1.60 1.49
CA LYS A 35 -7.95 -1.54 2.76
C LYS A 35 -7.09 -2.33 3.74
N VAL A 36 -6.76 -1.75 4.88
CA VAL A 36 -5.82 -2.36 5.82
C VAL A 36 -6.36 -2.32 7.24
N LYS A 37 -5.99 -3.34 8.02
CA LYS A 37 -6.29 -3.41 9.45
C LYS A 37 -5.32 -4.41 10.07
N GLY A 38 -4.79 -4.10 11.24
CA GLY A 38 -3.78 -4.91 11.89
C GLY A 38 -2.41 -4.65 11.33
N SER A 39 -1.50 -5.57 11.52
CA SER A 39 -0.10 -5.48 11.09
C SER A 39 0.10 -6.30 9.81
N LEU A 40 0.92 -5.81 8.90
CA LEU A 40 1.29 -6.58 7.71
C LEU A 40 2.47 -7.51 8.01
N THR A 41 3.67 -6.99 7.92
CA THR A 41 4.91 -7.71 8.24
C THR A 41 6.08 -6.74 8.09
N TRP A 42 7.17 -7.01 8.82
CA TRP A 42 8.42 -6.30 8.61
C TRP A 42 9.04 -6.75 7.29
N HIS A 43 9.38 -5.80 6.44
CA HIS A 43 9.99 -6.08 5.14
C HIS A 43 10.69 -4.84 4.59
N SER A 44 11.40 -5.01 3.49
CA SER A 44 12.03 -3.90 2.77
C SER A 44 11.94 -4.12 1.27
N HIS A 45 12.08 -3.03 0.51
CA HIS A 45 12.18 -3.05 -0.94
C HIS A 45 13.56 -2.49 -1.29
N GLU A 46 14.47 -3.36 -1.73
CA GLU A 46 15.88 -2.97 -1.93
C GLU A 46 16.08 -1.94 -3.04
N LEU A 47 15.25 -1.98 -4.07
CA LEU A 47 15.44 -1.17 -5.28
C LEU A 47 14.35 -0.11 -5.51
N GLU A 48 13.32 -0.08 -4.67
CA GLU A 48 12.18 0.82 -4.90
C GLU A 48 11.84 1.63 -3.65
N ASP A 49 11.51 2.90 -3.86
CA ASP A 49 10.87 3.72 -2.84
C ASP A 49 9.37 3.36 -2.84
N GLU A 50 8.71 3.54 -1.70
CA GLU A 50 7.28 3.28 -1.60
C GLU A 50 6.58 4.45 -0.92
N LEU A 51 5.60 5.04 -1.59
CA LEU A 51 4.83 6.15 -1.03
C LEU A 51 3.52 5.61 -0.46
N PHE A 52 3.23 5.97 0.79
CA PHE A 52 1.97 5.70 1.47
C PHE A 52 1.22 7.02 1.63
N LEU A 53 -0.07 7.03 1.32
CA LEU A 53 -0.95 8.17 1.58
C LEU A 53 -2.23 7.64 2.20
N VAL A 54 -2.66 8.24 3.33
CA VAL A 54 -3.88 7.81 4.00
C VAL A 54 -5.09 8.51 3.40
N LEU A 55 -6.04 7.73 2.91
CA LEU A 55 -7.30 8.21 2.37
C LEU A 55 -8.38 8.30 3.45
N LYS A 56 -8.37 7.35 4.40
CA LYS A 56 -9.35 7.29 5.48
C LYS A 56 -8.74 6.56 6.66
N GLY A 57 -8.92 7.10 7.85
CA GLY A 57 -8.42 6.47 9.07
C GLY A 57 -7.02 6.92 9.43
N ARG A 58 -6.27 6.04 10.06
CA ARG A 58 -4.90 6.30 10.52
C ARG A 58 -4.01 5.12 10.24
N LEU A 59 -2.77 5.39 9.88
CA LEU A 59 -1.75 4.38 9.63
C LEU A 59 -0.51 4.69 10.45
N ARG A 60 0.04 3.69 11.12
CA ARG A 60 1.36 3.78 11.74
C ARG A 60 2.33 3.00 10.87
N ILE A 61 3.45 3.59 10.53
CA ILE A 61 4.53 2.87 9.85
C ILE A 61 5.66 2.73 10.86
N GLU A 62 5.92 1.49 11.27
CA GLU A 62 7.01 1.19 12.20
C GLU A 62 8.30 1.08 11.40
N LEU A 63 9.31 1.80 11.87
CA LEU A 63 10.67 1.77 11.33
C LEU A 63 11.59 1.26 12.43
N GLU A 64 12.82 0.91 12.09
CA GLU A 64 13.73 0.34 13.09
C GLU A 64 14.07 1.31 14.23
N ASP A 65 14.14 2.61 13.93
CA ASP A 65 14.53 3.63 14.90
C ASP A 65 13.35 4.45 15.43
N ARG A 66 12.15 4.30 14.86
CA ARG A 66 10.98 5.10 15.25
C ARG A 66 9.74 4.56 14.55
N ALA A 67 8.60 5.14 14.90
CA ALA A 67 7.36 4.93 14.14
C ALA A 67 6.84 6.31 13.71
N VAL A 68 6.21 6.36 12.56
CA VAL A 68 5.53 7.57 12.09
C VAL A 68 4.03 7.31 12.03
N GLU A 69 3.25 8.33 12.38
CA GLU A 69 1.78 8.28 12.35
C GLU A 69 1.26 9.14 11.21
N LEU A 70 0.38 8.57 10.40
CA LEU A 70 -0.27 9.26 9.30
C LEU A 70 -1.77 9.32 9.55
N LYS A 71 -2.36 10.50 9.38
CA LYS A 71 -3.82 10.68 9.37
C LYS A 71 -4.29 10.99 7.97
N GLU A 72 -5.58 11.14 7.76
CA GLU A 72 -6.13 11.40 6.43
C GLU A 72 -5.44 12.57 5.75
N GLY A 73 -5.01 12.34 4.53
CA GLY A 73 -4.30 13.33 3.73
C GLY A 73 -2.79 13.37 3.93
N ASP A 74 -2.26 12.66 4.94
CA ASP A 74 -0.82 12.60 5.15
C ASP A 74 -0.19 11.54 4.26
N MET A 75 1.04 11.80 3.86
CA MET A 75 1.83 10.82 3.12
C MET A 75 3.20 10.64 3.75
N PHE A 76 3.81 9.48 3.49
CA PHE A 76 5.18 9.19 3.91
C PHE A 76 5.83 8.32 2.84
N VAL A 77 7.05 8.66 2.47
CA VAL A 77 7.81 7.84 1.53
C VAL A 77 8.79 6.98 2.33
N VAL A 78 8.68 5.67 2.20
CA VAL A 78 9.66 4.73 2.74
C VAL A 78 10.75 4.60 1.69
N PRO A 79 11.99 5.05 1.99
CA PRO A 79 13.07 4.94 1.02
C PRO A 79 13.45 3.48 0.76
N LYS A 80 14.00 3.22 -0.42
CA LYS A 80 14.52 1.88 -0.76
C LYS A 80 15.49 1.40 0.32
N GLY A 81 15.45 0.13 0.62
CA GLY A 81 16.32 -0.51 1.61
C GLY A 81 15.90 -0.33 3.06
N VAL A 82 14.91 0.49 3.35
CA VAL A 82 14.47 0.75 4.73
C VAL A 82 13.44 -0.29 5.17
N ARG A 83 13.75 -1.00 6.24
CA ARG A 83 12.82 -1.99 6.82
C ARG A 83 11.66 -1.28 7.50
N HIS A 84 10.48 -1.77 7.26
CA HIS A 84 9.27 -1.14 7.80
C HIS A 84 8.15 -2.17 7.98
N ASN A 85 7.18 -1.82 8.83
CA ASN A 85 5.98 -2.61 9.06
C ASN A 85 4.78 -1.67 9.20
N PRO A 86 3.88 -1.65 8.23
CA PRO A 86 2.67 -0.83 8.35
C PRO A 86 1.64 -1.48 9.26
N VAL A 87 1.03 -0.68 10.14
CA VAL A 87 0.06 -1.13 11.13
C VAL A 87 -1.12 -0.17 11.18
N ALA A 88 -2.33 -0.70 11.15
CA ALA A 88 -3.55 0.07 11.32
C ALA A 88 -4.35 -0.54 12.47
N GLU A 89 -4.55 0.21 13.56
CA GLU A 89 -5.33 -0.26 14.71
C GLU A 89 -6.79 -0.53 14.32
N GLU A 90 -7.35 0.38 13.52
CA GLU A 90 -8.71 0.27 12.98
C GLU A 90 -8.63 0.23 11.47
N GLU A 91 -9.72 -0.13 10.80
CA GLU A 91 -9.76 -0.15 9.34
C GLU A 91 -9.29 1.19 8.77
N CYS A 92 -8.36 1.12 7.83
CA CYS A 92 -7.75 2.27 7.20
C CYS A 92 -7.70 2.03 5.69
N HIS A 93 -7.91 3.09 4.92
CA HIS A 93 -7.82 3.03 3.46
C HIS A 93 -6.61 3.83 3.02
N ILE A 94 -5.77 3.25 2.20
CA ILE A 94 -4.51 3.86 1.78
C ILE A 94 -4.35 3.84 0.27
N LEU A 95 -3.55 4.78 -0.21
CA LEU A 95 -3.02 4.79 -1.58
C LEU A 95 -1.55 4.46 -1.49
N LEU A 96 -1.09 3.60 -2.39
CA LEU A 96 0.31 3.30 -2.59
C LEU A 96 0.71 3.78 -3.98
N PHE A 97 1.88 4.43 -4.06
CA PHE A 97 2.46 4.81 -5.34
C PHE A 97 3.87 4.24 -5.38
N GLU A 98 4.14 3.37 -6.34
CA GLU A 98 5.38 2.61 -6.36
C GLU A 98 5.67 2.09 -7.76
N ARG A 99 6.95 1.78 -8.03
CA ARG A 99 7.32 1.22 -9.33
C ARG A 99 6.63 -0.11 -9.58
N LYS A 100 6.41 -0.41 -10.85
CA LYS A 100 5.76 -1.66 -11.28
C LYS A 100 6.53 -2.89 -10.85
N SER A 101 7.84 -2.76 -10.62
CA SER A 101 8.69 -3.85 -10.14
C SER A 101 8.57 -4.15 -8.65
N THR A 102 7.83 -3.32 -7.89
CA THR A 102 7.75 -3.45 -6.43
C THR A 102 6.94 -4.69 -6.03
N ALA A 103 7.54 -5.57 -5.25
CA ALA A 103 6.82 -6.73 -4.71
C ALA A 103 5.99 -6.32 -3.50
N HIS A 104 4.78 -6.89 -3.37
CA HIS A 104 3.82 -6.51 -2.32
C HIS A 104 4.43 -6.49 -0.90
N THR A 105 5.12 -7.54 -0.53
CA THR A 105 5.74 -7.65 0.79
C THR A 105 7.27 -7.67 0.71
N GLY A 106 7.82 -7.02 -0.31
CA GLY A 106 9.26 -6.83 -0.47
C GLY A 106 10.03 -8.13 -0.52
N ASP A 107 10.99 -8.24 0.41
CA ASP A 107 11.92 -9.36 0.48
C ASP A 107 11.37 -10.60 1.20
N VAL A 108 10.13 -10.56 1.69
CA VAL A 108 9.51 -11.69 2.38
C VAL A 108 8.23 -12.12 1.66
N VAL A 109 7.87 -13.40 1.81
CA VAL A 109 6.61 -13.94 1.29
C VAL A 109 5.83 -14.49 2.46
N ILE A 110 4.59 -14.06 2.61
CA ILE A 110 3.68 -14.50 3.66
C ILE A 110 2.35 -14.88 3.05
N GLU A 111 1.42 -15.40 3.85
CA GLU A 111 0.10 -15.79 3.38
C GLU A 111 -0.65 -14.63 2.70
N ARG A 112 -0.47 -13.40 3.20
CA ARG A 112 -1.12 -12.21 2.66
C ARG A 112 -0.47 -11.64 1.40
N THR A 113 0.71 -12.14 1.00
CA THR A 113 1.41 -11.64 -0.18
C THR A 113 0.56 -11.82 -1.44
N ARG A 114 0.45 -10.77 -2.24
CA ARG A 114 -0.31 -10.77 -3.51
C ARG A 114 0.63 -10.55 -4.68
N SER A 115 0.49 -11.37 -5.71
CA SER A 115 1.24 -11.20 -6.96
C SER A 115 0.73 -9.96 -7.69
N ILE A 116 1.54 -9.45 -8.64
CA ILE A 116 1.10 -8.33 -9.46
C ILE A 116 -0.12 -8.68 -10.31
N ALA A 117 -0.21 -9.92 -10.74
CA ALA A 117 -1.38 -10.40 -11.49
C ALA A 117 -2.65 -10.30 -10.64
N GLU A 118 -2.57 -10.66 -9.35
CA GLU A 118 -3.69 -10.54 -8.43
C GLU A 118 -4.08 -9.08 -8.18
N GLN A 119 -3.08 -8.20 -8.09
CA GLN A 119 -3.30 -6.76 -7.86
C GLN A 119 -3.93 -6.06 -9.07
N LEU A 120 -3.79 -6.63 -10.25
CA LEU A 120 -4.35 -6.09 -11.49
C LEU A 120 -5.77 -6.55 -11.75
N LYS A 121 -6.26 -7.56 -11.01
CA LYS A 121 -7.62 -8.06 -11.17
C LYS A 121 -8.65 -7.08 -10.62
N GLU A 122 -9.83 -7.07 -11.23
CA GLU A 122 -10.95 -6.32 -10.68
C GLU A 122 -11.38 -6.94 -9.35
N PRO A 123 -11.73 -6.11 -8.35
CA PRO A 123 -12.28 -6.61 -7.09
C PRO A 123 -13.62 -7.29 -7.36
N SER A 124 -13.85 -8.44 -6.75
CA SER A 124 -15.13 -9.15 -6.87
C SER A 124 -16.12 -8.71 -5.82
#